data_06aa55ce61bc3591e3e4cf37ae0ce5d1
#
_entry.id   06aa55ce61bc3591e3e4cf37ae0ce5d1
#
_cell.length_a   1.000
_cell.length_b   1.000
_cell.length_c   1.000
_cell.angle_alpha   90.00
_cell.angle_beta   90.00
_cell.angle_gamma   90.00
#
_symmetry.space_group_name_H-M   'P 1'
#
loop_
_entity.id
_entity.type
_entity.pdbx_description
1 polymer ?
#
loop_
_entity_poly.entity_id
_entity_poly.type
_entity_poly.pdbx_seq_one_letter_code
_entity_poly.pdbx_strand_id
1 'polypeptide(L)'
;MENNTIFDSVFKTMLRKTPELIVPFINESFGRRYPLDAEIVQFTNEHETPRGSIVDDSVFRLGDKIYHIECQSTPDASMVVRMIEYDFNIALEQAIAAGPPYEMDFPASCVLFLRDTPSTPDALEMKVNLPNGDSFMYQSGVVKAQSYSSDDIFEKRLLILAPYYLMRYEKELGRIAGDKGQTAELIAECAEMSRRLEKMTLGEGLVDLYESLVELIIRVSDYVLESYEDLRKKVRAAMGGEVLELLGERSERLQKEAEARGLEKGIEQGIEQGIEQGREQGIEELAAQLEAQGMDREAIGKAVKAAKERQAK
;
A
#
# COMPACT_ATOMS: atom_id res chain seq x y z
N MET A 1 24.77 11.70 10.99
CA MET A 1 24.36 10.86 9.86
C MET A 1 23.62 9.56 10.26
N GLU A 2 23.46 9.25 11.55
CA GLU A 2 22.80 8.00 12.01
C GLU A 2 21.27 8.08 12.21
N ASN A 3 20.67 9.27 12.21
CA ASN A 3 19.24 9.43 12.53
C ASN A 3 18.26 9.17 11.35
N ASN A 4 18.76 8.87 10.16
CA ASN A 4 17.90 8.62 9.00
C ASN A 4 17.51 7.14 8.84
N THR A 5 18.17 6.25 9.57
CA THR A 5 18.09 4.81 9.33
C THR A 5 16.75 4.16 9.73
N ILE A 6 16.09 4.62 10.81
CA ILE A 6 14.83 4.00 11.25
C ILE A 6 13.67 4.34 10.33
N PHE A 7 13.52 5.61 9.97
CA PHE A 7 12.40 6.07 9.12
C PHE A 7 12.49 5.52 7.71
N ASP A 8 13.70 5.57 7.11
CA ASP A 8 13.99 4.97 5.82
C ASP A 8 13.77 3.44 5.85
N SER A 9 14.28 2.77 6.89
CA SER A 9 14.05 1.33 7.08
C SER A 9 12.55 0.97 7.20
N VAL A 10 11.75 1.80 7.88
CA VAL A 10 10.30 1.60 8.00
C VAL A 10 9.65 1.79 6.63
N PHE A 11 10.00 2.85 5.88
CA PHE A 11 9.47 3.12 4.55
C PHE A 11 9.76 1.96 3.59
N LYS A 12 11.02 1.56 3.47
CA LYS A 12 11.43 0.43 2.64
C LYS A 12 10.77 -0.89 3.04
N THR A 13 10.57 -1.10 4.35
CA THR A 13 9.87 -2.29 4.84
C THR A 13 8.40 -2.30 4.40
N MET A 14 7.71 -1.15 4.47
CA MET A 14 6.34 -1.03 3.96
C MET A 14 6.27 -1.32 2.46
N LEU A 15 7.13 -0.68 1.66
CA LEU A 15 7.13 -0.87 0.21
C LEU A 15 7.38 -2.33 -0.19
N ARG A 16 8.22 -3.04 0.56
CA ARG A 16 8.53 -4.45 0.28
C ARG A 16 7.44 -5.42 0.74
N LYS A 17 6.84 -5.18 1.93
CA LYS A 17 5.82 -6.08 2.51
C LYS A 17 4.42 -5.81 1.98
N THR A 18 4.12 -4.55 1.67
CA THR A 18 2.77 -4.06 1.35
C THR A 18 2.83 -3.01 0.22
N PRO A 19 3.34 -3.40 -0.99
CA PRO A 19 3.55 -2.48 -2.09
C PRO A 19 2.27 -1.80 -2.55
N GLU A 20 1.10 -2.43 -2.33
CA GLU A 20 -0.21 -1.87 -2.66
C GLU A 20 -0.52 -0.55 -1.97
N LEU A 21 0.12 -0.26 -0.83
CA LEU A 21 -0.02 1.04 -0.14
C LEU A 21 0.50 2.21 -0.95
N ILE A 22 1.33 1.97 -1.98
CA ILE A 22 1.88 3.02 -2.80
C ILE A 22 0.85 3.60 -3.79
N VAL A 23 -0.17 2.81 -4.19
CA VAL A 23 -1.16 3.25 -5.19
C VAL A 23 -1.96 4.46 -4.73
N PRO A 24 -2.56 4.49 -3.51
CA PRO A 24 -3.22 5.68 -3.01
C PRO A 24 -2.27 6.88 -2.88
N PHE A 25 -1.04 6.63 -2.48
CA PHE A 25 -0.02 7.68 -2.37
C PHE A 25 0.34 8.28 -3.73
N ILE A 26 0.53 7.46 -4.77
CA ILE A 26 0.75 7.91 -6.15
C ILE A 26 -0.47 8.69 -6.67
N ASN A 27 -1.68 8.20 -6.39
CA ASN A 27 -2.90 8.89 -6.80
C ASN A 27 -2.97 10.30 -6.21
N GLU A 28 -2.70 10.45 -4.93
CA GLU A 28 -2.69 11.75 -4.24
C GLU A 28 -1.57 12.65 -4.71
N SER A 29 -0.32 12.13 -4.73
CA SER A 29 0.88 12.94 -4.98
C SER A 29 1.00 13.41 -6.44
N PHE A 30 0.49 12.62 -7.40
CA PHE A 30 0.62 12.90 -8.83
C PHE A 30 -0.73 13.16 -9.53
N GLY A 31 -1.82 13.31 -8.78
CA GLY A 31 -3.15 13.58 -9.32
C GLY A 31 -3.65 12.45 -10.23
N ARG A 32 -3.34 11.19 -9.89
CA ARG A 32 -3.74 10.00 -10.64
C ARG A 32 -5.01 9.38 -10.07
N ARG A 33 -5.55 8.38 -10.78
CA ARG A 33 -6.76 7.63 -10.38
C ARG A 33 -6.62 6.16 -10.74
N TYR A 34 -5.50 5.56 -10.36
CA TYR A 34 -5.34 4.10 -10.49
C TYR A 34 -6.30 3.38 -9.55
N PRO A 35 -6.87 2.24 -9.97
CA PRO A 35 -7.62 1.38 -9.05
C PRO A 35 -6.68 0.84 -7.97
N LEU A 36 -7.22 0.51 -6.79
CA LEU A 36 -6.41 0.08 -5.64
C LEU A 36 -5.70 -1.26 -5.88
N ASP A 37 -6.25 -2.08 -6.76
CA ASP A 37 -5.72 -3.37 -7.23
C ASP A 37 -4.88 -3.24 -8.51
N ALA A 38 -4.43 -2.03 -8.86
CA ALA A 38 -3.57 -1.83 -10.01
C ALA A 38 -2.29 -2.68 -9.89
N GLU A 39 -1.89 -3.29 -10.99
CA GLU A 39 -0.63 -4.04 -11.05
C GLU A 39 0.56 -3.09 -10.84
N ILE A 40 1.37 -3.43 -9.84
CA ILE A 40 2.56 -2.67 -9.47
C ILE A 40 3.79 -3.50 -9.79
N VAL A 41 4.71 -2.93 -10.54
CA VAL A 41 6.05 -3.48 -10.71
C VAL A 41 7.02 -2.59 -9.94
N GLN A 42 7.57 -3.12 -8.86
CA GLN A 42 8.63 -2.44 -8.11
C GLN A 42 9.99 -2.79 -8.71
N PHE A 43 10.80 -1.77 -8.98
CA PHE A 43 12.19 -1.97 -9.41
C PHE A 43 13.09 -1.98 -8.19
N THR A 44 13.97 -2.98 -8.11
CA THR A 44 15.03 -3.09 -7.11
C THR A 44 16.35 -3.10 -7.87
N ASN A 45 16.87 -1.91 -8.19
CA ASN A 45 18.13 -1.79 -8.89
C ASN A 45 19.21 -1.27 -7.94
N GLU A 46 20.35 -1.94 -7.90
CA GLU A 46 21.55 -1.41 -7.26
C GLU A 46 22.36 -0.68 -8.33
N HIS A 47 22.49 0.64 -8.17
CA HIS A 47 23.35 1.45 -9.03
C HIS A 47 24.67 1.73 -8.34
N GLU A 48 25.78 1.38 -8.96
CA GLU A 48 27.09 1.84 -8.53
C GLU A 48 27.33 3.26 -9.09
N THR A 49 27.32 4.25 -8.22
CA THR A 49 27.72 5.61 -8.55
C THR A 49 29.10 5.92 -8.00
N PRO A 50 29.78 6.99 -8.49
CA PRO A 50 31.02 7.45 -7.90
C PRO A 50 30.95 7.79 -6.39
N ARG A 51 29.73 7.92 -5.86
CA ARG A 51 29.43 8.22 -4.46
C ARG A 51 29.04 7.01 -3.64
N GLY A 52 28.99 5.81 -4.23
CA GLY A 52 28.60 4.54 -3.59
C GLY A 52 27.47 3.85 -4.32
N SER A 53 27.11 2.66 -3.84
CA SER A 53 25.97 1.91 -4.34
C SER A 53 24.66 2.61 -3.92
N ILE A 54 23.79 2.86 -4.89
CA ILE A 54 22.42 3.34 -4.67
C ILE A 54 21.49 2.15 -4.85
N VAL A 55 20.69 1.87 -3.84
CA VAL A 55 19.63 0.87 -3.91
C VAL A 55 18.30 1.62 -4.04
N ASP A 56 17.74 1.62 -5.23
CA ASP A 56 16.44 2.24 -5.51
C ASP A 56 15.32 1.25 -5.18
N ASP A 57 14.91 1.20 -3.91
CA ASP A 57 13.76 0.40 -3.47
C ASP A 57 12.41 1.12 -3.68
N SER A 58 12.43 2.33 -4.22
CA SER A 58 11.30 3.27 -4.24
C SER A 58 10.87 3.67 -5.65
N VAL A 59 11.17 2.84 -6.64
CA VAL A 59 10.80 3.04 -8.05
C VAL A 59 9.72 2.03 -8.44
N PHE A 60 8.62 2.55 -9.02
CA PHE A 60 7.44 1.75 -9.36
C PHE A 60 6.99 2.03 -10.77
N ARG A 61 6.53 0.98 -11.45
CA ARG A 61 5.77 1.13 -12.69
C ARG A 61 4.30 0.77 -12.44
N LEU A 62 3.41 1.69 -12.81
CA LEU A 62 1.97 1.48 -12.88
C LEU A 62 1.50 1.82 -14.30
N GLY A 63 0.98 0.83 -15.02
CA GLY A 63 0.69 0.96 -16.44
C GLY A 63 1.94 1.29 -17.24
N ASP A 64 1.92 2.40 -17.98
CA ASP A 64 3.03 2.90 -18.82
C ASP A 64 3.92 3.94 -18.11
N LYS A 65 3.64 4.27 -16.84
CA LYS A 65 4.33 5.33 -16.11
C LYS A 65 5.25 4.78 -15.02
N ILE A 66 6.41 5.42 -14.90
CA ILE A 66 7.38 5.17 -13.82
C ILE A 66 7.27 6.28 -12.80
N TYR A 67 7.28 5.90 -11.54
CA TYR A 67 7.23 6.77 -10.37
C TYR A 67 8.45 6.51 -9.49
N HIS A 68 9.10 7.59 -9.05
CA HIS A 68 10.19 7.53 -8.10
C HIS A 68 9.82 8.35 -6.85
N ILE A 69 9.88 7.71 -5.68
CA ILE A 69 9.44 8.30 -4.42
C ILE A 69 10.53 8.15 -3.39
N GLU A 70 11.13 9.25 -2.98
CA GLU A 70 12.12 9.28 -1.90
C GLU A 70 11.49 9.69 -0.57
N CYS A 71 11.84 8.99 0.50
CA CYS A 71 11.41 9.33 1.86
C CYS A 71 12.57 9.94 2.64
N GLN A 72 12.37 11.16 3.14
CA GLN A 72 13.38 11.88 3.91
C GLN A 72 12.83 12.34 5.25
N SER A 73 13.61 12.16 6.31
CA SER A 73 13.18 12.56 7.66
C SER A 73 13.09 14.08 7.84
N THR A 74 13.94 14.83 7.15
CA THR A 74 14.02 16.30 7.24
C THR A 74 14.32 16.92 5.87
N PRO A 75 13.84 18.15 5.60
CA PRO A 75 14.18 18.86 4.39
C PRO A 75 15.69 19.07 4.26
N ASP A 76 16.21 18.81 3.06
CA ASP A 76 17.61 18.99 2.67
C ASP A 76 17.64 19.69 1.31
N ALA A 77 18.33 20.83 1.24
CA ALA A 77 18.46 21.60 0.01
C ALA A 77 19.24 20.86 -1.10
N SER A 78 20.09 19.90 -0.74
CA SER A 78 20.82 19.07 -1.72
C SER A 78 19.95 17.97 -2.34
N MET A 79 18.74 17.77 -1.83
CA MET A 79 17.86 16.70 -2.27
C MET A 79 17.51 16.76 -3.76
N VAL A 80 17.36 17.97 -4.31
CA VAL A 80 17.11 18.14 -5.76
C VAL A 80 18.26 17.59 -6.63
N VAL A 81 19.50 17.68 -6.13
CA VAL A 81 20.68 17.12 -6.83
C VAL A 81 20.63 15.60 -6.85
N ARG A 82 20.24 15.01 -5.74
CA ARG A 82 20.07 13.54 -5.64
C ARG A 82 18.92 13.07 -6.52
N MET A 83 17.78 13.76 -6.46
CA MET A 83 16.61 13.40 -7.27
C MET A 83 16.91 13.40 -8.76
N ILE A 84 17.56 14.44 -9.31
CA ILE A 84 17.91 14.46 -10.72
C ILE A 84 18.93 13.38 -11.10
N GLU A 85 19.89 13.07 -10.21
CA GLU A 85 20.87 12.01 -10.43
C GLU A 85 20.16 10.64 -10.52
N TYR A 86 19.24 10.36 -9.64
CA TYR A 86 18.48 9.09 -9.63
C TYR A 86 17.53 9.00 -10.82
N ASP A 87 16.75 10.03 -11.06
CA ASP A 87 15.79 10.07 -12.17
C ASP A 87 16.49 9.95 -13.53
N PHE A 88 17.68 10.54 -13.66
CA PHE A 88 18.51 10.40 -14.87
C PHE A 88 18.94 8.94 -15.08
N ASN A 89 19.41 8.27 -14.02
CA ASN A 89 19.84 6.87 -14.11
C ASN A 89 18.66 5.94 -14.44
N ILE A 90 17.50 6.15 -13.81
CA ILE A 90 16.27 5.41 -14.10
C ILE A 90 15.88 5.59 -15.58
N ALA A 91 15.87 6.83 -16.08
CA ALA A 91 15.52 7.14 -17.46
C ALA A 91 16.54 6.56 -18.46
N LEU A 92 17.83 6.63 -18.14
CA LEU A 92 18.90 6.09 -18.98
C LEU A 92 18.80 4.56 -19.15
N GLU A 93 18.53 3.83 -18.06
CA GLU A 93 18.34 2.38 -18.12
C GLU A 93 17.16 1.99 -19.01
N GLN A 94 16.04 2.72 -18.92
CA GLN A 94 14.88 2.46 -19.76
C GLN A 94 15.21 2.73 -21.24
N ALA A 95 15.92 3.83 -21.54
CA ALA A 95 16.35 4.17 -22.88
C ALA A 95 17.29 3.11 -23.48
N ILE A 96 18.25 2.60 -22.69
CA ILE A 96 19.18 1.54 -23.12
C ILE A 96 18.42 0.24 -23.38
N ALA A 97 17.48 -0.13 -22.51
CA ALA A 97 16.68 -1.34 -22.66
C ALA A 97 15.77 -1.30 -23.91
N ALA A 98 15.26 -0.10 -24.28
CA ALA A 98 14.43 0.10 -25.47
C ALA A 98 15.25 0.04 -26.79
N GLY A 99 16.54 0.42 -26.76
CA GLY A 99 17.39 0.48 -27.92
C GLY A 99 17.18 1.71 -28.81
N PRO A 100 17.94 1.83 -29.93
CA PRO A 100 17.89 3.01 -30.80
C PRO A 100 16.59 3.12 -31.62
N PRO A 101 16.09 4.35 -31.95
CA PRO A 101 16.65 5.61 -31.51
C PRO A 101 16.44 5.80 -30.00
N TYR A 102 17.48 6.29 -29.29
CA TYR A 102 17.40 6.46 -27.84
C TYR A 102 16.54 7.67 -27.48
N GLU A 103 15.49 7.42 -26.74
CA GLU A 103 14.64 8.43 -26.10
C GLU A 103 14.69 8.20 -24.58
N MET A 104 14.72 9.29 -23.82
CA MET A 104 14.87 9.21 -22.36
C MET A 104 13.72 9.93 -21.68
N ASP A 105 12.84 9.15 -21.03
CA ASP A 105 11.71 9.64 -20.26
C ASP A 105 12.03 9.62 -18.77
N PHE A 106 12.06 10.79 -18.14
CA PHE A 106 12.23 10.89 -16.68
C PHE A 106 11.00 10.32 -15.97
N PRO A 107 11.19 9.64 -14.82
CA PRO A 107 10.08 9.22 -13.99
C PRO A 107 9.32 10.42 -13.42
N ALA A 108 8.06 10.25 -13.07
CA ALA A 108 7.37 11.20 -12.22
C ALA A 108 7.88 11.02 -10.78
N SER A 109 8.52 12.02 -10.22
CA SER A 109 9.22 11.91 -8.95
C SER A 109 8.71 12.85 -7.87
N CYS A 110 8.75 12.39 -6.62
CA CYS A 110 8.49 13.24 -5.46
C CYS A 110 9.33 12.83 -4.24
N VAL A 111 9.52 13.78 -3.35
CA VAL A 111 10.14 13.56 -2.04
C VAL A 111 9.07 13.65 -0.96
N LEU A 112 8.93 12.60 -0.17
CA LEU A 112 8.13 12.58 1.05
C LEU A 112 8.98 13.07 2.23
N PHE A 113 8.74 14.31 2.69
CA PHE A 113 9.32 14.80 3.92
C PHE A 113 8.45 14.44 5.12
N LEU A 114 9.03 13.70 6.09
CA LEU A 114 8.34 13.30 7.32
C LEU A 114 8.26 14.43 8.33
N ARG A 115 9.22 15.36 8.30
CA ARG A 115 9.21 16.64 9.02
C ARG A 115 9.29 17.75 8.00
N ASP A 116 8.60 18.82 8.28
CA ASP A 116 8.62 20.01 7.44
C ASP A 116 8.68 21.29 8.30
N THR A 117 8.89 22.39 7.62
CA THR A 117 8.90 23.75 8.18
C THR A 117 8.09 24.66 7.27
N PRO A 118 7.67 25.84 7.74
CA PRO A 118 6.98 26.80 6.87
C PRO A 118 7.77 27.22 5.61
N SER A 119 9.10 27.02 5.63
CA SER A 119 9.98 27.29 4.47
C SER A 119 10.21 26.08 3.55
N THR A 120 9.67 24.91 3.87
CA THR A 120 9.74 23.72 3.00
C THR A 120 8.92 23.99 1.73
N PRO A 121 9.55 23.97 0.53
CA PRO A 121 8.84 24.25 -0.72
C PRO A 121 7.84 23.14 -1.07
N ASP A 122 6.96 23.42 -2.04
CA ASP A 122 6.03 22.41 -2.56
C ASP A 122 6.62 21.62 -3.74
N ALA A 123 7.76 22.07 -4.25
CA ALA A 123 8.54 21.36 -5.26
C ALA A 123 10.03 21.70 -5.10
N LEU A 124 10.88 20.76 -5.49
CA LEU A 124 12.31 20.95 -5.60
C LEU A 124 12.64 21.25 -7.07
N GLU A 125 13.40 22.30 -7.33
CA GLU A 125 13.68 22.78 -8.68
C GLU A 125 15.18 22.92 -8.92
N MET A 126 15.63 22.54 -10.12
CA MET A 126 16.99 22.76 -10.60
C MET A 126 16.98 23.18 -12.06
N LYS A 127 17.65 24.28 -12.36
CA LYS A 127 17.92 24.69 -13.73
C LYS A 127 19.17 24.02 -14.27
N VAL A 128 19.04 23.26 -15.34
CA VAL A 128 20.16 22.65 -16.08
C VAL A 128 20.45 23.46 -17.32
N ASN A 129 21.69 23.99 -17.42
CA ASN A 129 22.14 24.75 -18.58
C ASN A 129 23.02 23.87 -19.48
N LEU A 130 22.76 23.88 -20.78
CA LEU A 130 23.50 23.14 -21.79
C LEU A 130 24.56 23.99 -22.46
N PRO A 131 25.67 23.41 -22.98
CA PRO A 131 26.73 24.16 -23.61
C PRO A 131 26.31 24.95 -24.88
N ASN A 132 25.23 24.51 -25.53
CA ASN A 132 24.66 25.17 -26.72
C ASN A 132 23.82 26.41 -26.38
N GLY A 133 23.69 26.75 -25.10
CA GLY A 133 22.88 27.86 -24.58
C GLY A 133 21.45 27.52 -24.20
N ASP A 134 20.99 26.33 -24.52
CA ASP A 134 19.68 25.84 -24.06
C ASP A 134 19.67 25.54 -22.57
N SER A 135 18.48 25.47 -21.99
CA SER A 135 18.30 25.04 -20.61
C SER A 135 16.94 24.40 -20.41
N PHE A 136 16.85 23.52 -19.43
CA PHE A 136 15.57 22.99 -18.95
C PHE A 136 15.47 23.08 -17.42
N MET A 137 14.23 23.11 -16.93
CA MET A 137 13.94 23.03 -15.50
C MET A 137 13.62 21.59 -15.15
N TYR A 138 14.41 21.01 -14.28
CA TYR A 138 14.06 19.77 -13.60
C TYR A 138 13.23 20.11 -12.36
N GLN A 139 12.16 19.37 -12.13
CA GLN A 139 11.28 19.54 -10.97
C GLN A 139 10.89 18.20 -10.40
N SER A 140 10.98 18.06 -9.05
CA SER A 140 10.45 16.94 -8.28
C SER A 140 9.42 17.46 -7.30
N GLY A 141 8.29 16.79 -7.16
CA GLY A 141 7.24 17.16 -6.21
C GLY A 141 7.69 17.01 -4.75
N VAL A 142 7.05 17.72 -3.85
CA VAL A 142 7.26 17.58 -2.41
C VAL A 142 5.95 17.21 -1.74
N VAL A 143 5.97 16.14 -0.96
CA VAL A 143 4.87 15.70 -0.10
C VAL A 143 5.28 15.92 1.34
N LYS A 144 4.47 16.64 2.11
CA LYS A 144 4.71 16.96 3.53
C LYS A 144 3.84 16.03 4.37
N ALA A 145 4.41 15.03 5.03
CA ALA A 145 3.66 14.04 5.79
C ALA A 145 2.78 14.67 6.89
N GLN A 146 3.26 15.73 7.53
CA GLN A 146 2.56 16.39 8.64
C GLN A 146 1.38 17.27 8.19
N SER A 147 1.23 17.55 6.89
CA SER A 147 0.07 18.28 6.35
C SER A 147 -1.20 17.45 6.26
N TYR A 148 -1.08 16.11 6.32
CA TYR A 148 -2.21 15.19 6.27
C TYR A 148 -2.74 14.92 7.67
N SER A 149 -4.00 15.25 7.93
CA SER A 149 -4.71 14.92 9.16
C SER A 149 -4.93 13.40 9.28
N SER A 150 -5.38 12.94 10.45
CA SER A 150 -5.85 11.56 10.62
C SER A 150 -6.98 11.24 9.65
N ASP A 151 -7.90 12.19 9.43
CA ASP A 151 -9.01 11.99 8.48
C ASP A 151 -8.50 11.83 7.05
N ASP A 152 -7.57 12.69 6.60
CA ASP A 152 -6.96 12.56 5.28
C ASP A 152 -6.30 11.19 5.06
N ILE A 153 -5.57 10.70 6.08
CA ILE A 153 -4.89 9.40 5.99
C ILE A 153 -5.89 8.28 5.72
N PHE A 154 -7.01 8.27 6.42
CA PHE A 154 -8.00 7.20 6.26
C PHE A 154 -8.94 7.42 5.07
N GLU A 155 -9.43 8.64 4.84
CA GLU A 155 -10.34 8.92 3.73
C GLU A 155 -9.67 8.73 2.36
N LYS A 156 -8.40 9.14 2.25
CA LYS A 156 -7.59 8.97 1.03
C LYS A 156 -6.81 7.66 0.99
N ARG A 157 -6.95 6.81 2.01
CA ARG A 157 -6.24 5.52 2.17
C ARG A 157 -4.71 5.66 2.18
N LEU A 158 -4.19 6.77 2.67
CA LEU A 158 -2.75 7.06 2.74
C LEU A 158 -2.10 6.33 3.93
N LEU A 159 -2.36 5.03 4.09
CA LEU A 159 -1.90 4.22 5.22
C LEU A 159 -0.37 4.14 5.32
N ILE A 160 0.34 4.40 4.21
CA ILE A 160 1.80 4.54 4.19
C ILE A 160 2.31 5.67 5.10
N LEU A 161 1.47 6.68 5.42
CA LEU A 161 1.79 7.78 6.33
C LEU A 161 1.50 7.45 7.80
N ALA A 162 0.70 6.42 8.09
CA ALA A 162 0.25 6.11 9.45
C ALA A 162 1.41 5.88 10.45
N PRO A 163 2.51 5.19 10.11
CA PRO A 163 3.64 5.00 11.03
C PRO A 163 4.30 6.31 11.47
N TYR A 164 4.21 7.35 10.65
CA TYR A 164 4.88 8.64 10.90
C TYR A 164 3.96 9.66 11.58
N TYR A 165 2.72 9.29 11.86
CA TYR A 165 1.71 10.24 12.35
C TYR A 165 2.14 10.98 13.63
N LEU A 166 2.76 10.28 14.58
CA LEU A 166 3.20 10.86 15.86
C LEU A 166 4.35 11.87 15.74
N MET A 167 5.08 11.89 14.63
CA MET A 167 6.18 12.83 14.41
C MET A 167 5.75 14.29 14.44
N ARG A 168 4.47 14.59 14.18
CA ARG A 168 3.90 15.94 14.27
C ARG A 168 3.96 16.53 15.66
N TYR A 169 4.00 15.69 16.69
CA TYR A 169 4.02 16.09 18.08
C TYR A 169 5.45 16.22 18.67
N GLU A 170 6.50 15.87 17.93
CA GLU A 170 7.89 15.82 18.43
C GLU A 170 8.31 17.09 19.16
N LYS A 171 7.94 18.27 18.62
CA LYS A 171 8.29 19.57 19.21
C LYS A 171 7.51 19.90 20.49
N GLU A 172 6.41 19.20 20.72
CA GLU A 172 5.47 19.46 21.82
C GLU A 172 5.46 18.36 22.88
N LEU A 173 6.21 17.26 22.67
CA LEU A 173 6.20 16.10 23.55
C LEU A 173 6.50 16.43 25.01
N GLY A 174 7.43 17.37 25.27
CA GLY A 174 7.73 17.79 26.63
C GLY A 174 6.53 18.47 27.33
N ARG A 175 5.75 19.26 26.60
CA ARG A 175 4.53 19.89 27.08
C ARG A 175 3.41 18.85 27.28
N ILE A 176 3.22 17.97 26.30
CA ILE A 176 2.21 16.92 26.33
C ILE A 176 2.45 15.96 27.50
N ALA A 177 3.68 15.50 27.69
CA ALA A 177 4.03 14.59 28.77
C ALA A 177 3.89 15.22 30.17
N GLY A 178 4.02 16.55 30.28
CA GLY A 178 3.83 17.30 31.52
C GLY A 178 2.38 17.66 31.86
N ASP A 179 1.46 17.51 30.92
CA ASP A 179 0.04 17.87 31.05
C ASP A 179 -0.88 16.64 30.92
N LYS A 180 -1.66 16.36 31.97
CA LYS A 180 -2.54 15.18 32.00
C LYS A 180 -3.65 15.25 30.96
N GLY A 181 -4.18 16.44 30.67
CA GLY A 181 -5.24 16.63 29.67
C GLY A 181 -4.73 16.36 28.27
N GLN A 182 -3.61 16.98 27.89
CA GLN A 182 -2.98 16.79 26.58
C GLN A 182 -2.47 15.35 26.38
N THR A 183 -1.94 14.73 27.45
CA THR A 183 -1.61 13.30 27.40
C THR A 183 -2.85 12.46 27.09
N ALA A 184 -4.00 12.73 27.74
CA ALA A 184 -5.23 11.98 27.51
C ALA A 184 -5.76 12.19 26.08
N GLU A 185 -5.70 13.42 25.56
CA GLU A 185 -6.07 13.75 24.18
C GLU A 185 -5.23 12.99 23.16
N LEU A 186 -3.90 12.99 23.29
CA LEU A 186 -3.01 12.25 22.41
C LEU A 186 -3.28 10.73 22.47
N ILE A 187 -3.50 10.17 23.67
CA ILE A 187 -3.82 8.74 23.81
C ILE A 187 -5.15 8.41 23.13
N ALA A 188 -6.17 9.27 23.30
CA ALA A 188 -7.47 9.07 22.65
C ALA A 188 -7.35 9.11 21.12
N GLU A 189 -6.55 10.02 20.59
CA GLU A 189 -6.27 10.12 19.16
C GLU A 189 -5.55 8.87 18.63
N CYS A 190 -4.54 8.38 19.34
CA CYS A 190 -3.85 7.12 19.01
C CYS A 190 -4.81 5.92 19.02
N ALA A 191 -5.68 5.83 20.02
CA ALA A 191 -6.68 4.77 20.11
C ALA A 191 -7.69 4.83 18.95
N GLU A 192 -8.11 6.03 18.57
CA GLU A 192 -9.01 6.21 17.41
C GLU A 192 -8.32 5.83 16.10
N MET A 193 -7.06 6.21 15.91
CA MET A 193 -6.28 5.77 14.74
C MET A 193 -6.17 4.24 14.67
N SER A 194 -5.86 3.59 15.79
CA SER A 194 -5.79 2.13 15.87
C SER A 194 -7.12 1.48 15.50
N ARG A 195 -8.23 1.99 16.05
CA ARG A 195 -9.58 1.50 15.75
C ARG A 195 -9.95 1.67 14.26
N ARG A 196 -9.61 2.80 13.66
CA ARG A 196 -9.86 3.06 12.23
C ARG A 196 -9.02 2.16 11.34
N LEU A 197 -7.75 1.95 11.69
CA LEU A 197 -6.86 1.03 10.99
C LEU A 197 -7.41 -0.39 11.04
N GLU A 198 -7.77 -0.86 12.23
CA GLU A 198 -8.39 -2.18 12.45
C GLU A 198 -9.64 -2.34 11.59
N LYS A 199 -10.56 -1.39 11.63
CA LYS A 199 -11.80 -1.44 10.85
C LYS A 199 -11.53 -1.49 9.34
N MET A 200 -10.59 -0.70 8.84
CA MET A 200 -10.29 -0.61 7.42
C MET A 200 -9.60 -1.88 6.91
N THR A 201 -8.59 -2.36 7.62
CA THR A 201 -7.80 -3.52 7.18
C THR A 201 -8.51 -4.84 7.44
N LEU A 202 -8.98 -5.08 8.67
CA LEU A 202 -9.64 -6.33 9.03
C LEU A 202 -11.04 -6.44 8.41
N GLY A 203 -11.74 -5.31 8.22
CA GLY A 203 -13.02 -5.28 7.50
C GLY A 203 -12.89 -5.75 6.05
N GLU A 204 -11.73 -5.58 5.43
CA GLU A 204 -11.40 -6.04 4.09
C GLU A 204 -10.65 -7.39 4.08
N GLY A 205 -10.41 -8.02 5.24
CA GLY A 205 -9.70 -9.30 5.36
C GLY A 205 -8.18 -9.18 5.24
N LEU A 206 -7.62 -7.97 5.36
CA LEU A 206 -6.18 -7.67 5.21
C LEU A 206 -5.44 -7.78 6.55
N VAL A 207 -5.40 -8.98 7.13
CA VAL A 207 -4.81 -9.23 8.47
C VAL A 207 -3.31 -8.93 8.47
N ASP A 208 -2.57 -9.45 7.50
CA ASP A 208 -1.10 -9.27 7.39
C ASP A 208 -0.73 -7.79 7.24
N LEU A 209 -1.56 -7.03 6.52
CA LEU A 209 -1.40 -5.58 6.39
C LEU A 209 -1.57 -4.87 7.74
N TYR A 210 -2.63 -5.25 8.49
CA TYR A 210 -2.87 -4.70 9.83
C TYR A 210 -1.67 -4.93 10.76
N GLU A 211 -1.22 -6.18 10.87
CA GLU A 211 -0.10 -6.57 11.72
C GLU A 211 1.19 -5.82 11.34
N SER A 212 1.50 -5.78 10.05
CA SER A 212 2.66 -5.06 9.53
C SER A 212 2.62 -3.57 9.86
N LEU A 213 1.47 -2.92 9.68
CA LEU A 213 1.31 -1.50 9.97
C LEU A 213 1.40 -1.21 11.47
N VAL A 214 0.76 -2.01 12.33
CA VAL A 214 0.83 -1.83 13.79
C VAL A 214 2.27 -1.99 14.28
N GLU A 215 3.00 -3.00 13.81
CA GLU A 215 4.43 -3.19 14.13
C GLU A 215 5.26 -1.94 13.79
N LEU A 216 5.06 -1.40 12.58
CA LEU A 216 5.81 -0.24 12.11
C LEU A 216 5.42 1.06 12.82
N ILE A 217 4.13 1.24 13.13
CA ILE A 217 3.63 2.36 13.93
C ILE A 217 4.28 2.33 15.33
N ILE A 218 4.29 1.18 16.00
CA ILE A 218 4.91 1.03 17.31
C ILE A 218 6.41 1.31 17.24
N ARG A 219 7.09 0.80 16.22
CA ARG A 219 8.53 1.01 16.03
C ARG A 219 8.89 2.49 15.90
N VAL A 220 8.13 3.25 15.10
CA VAL A 220 8.34 4.71 14.96
C VAL A 220 7.95 5.43 16.26
N SER A 221 6.83 5.05 16.90
CA SER A 221 6.37 5.64 18.16
C SER A 221 7.38 5.45 19.28
N ASP A 222 7.95 4.26 19.42
CA ASP A 222 8.98 3.96 20.44
C ASP A 222 10.23 4.82 20.24
N TYR A 223 10.62 5.09 19.00
CA TYR A 223 11.74 5.97 18.68
C TYR A 223 11.40 7.44 18.99
N VAL A 224 10.25 7.93 18.54
CA VAL A 224 9.80 9.32 18.74
C VAL A 224 9.62 9.64 20.23
N LEU A 225 9.17 8.65 21.00
CA LEU A 225 8.87 8.78 22.44
C LEU A 225 9.97 8.23 23.33
N GLU A 226 11.19 7.99 22.81
CA GLU A 226 12.29 7.37 23.57
C GLU A 226 12.57 8.04 24.92
N SER A 227 12.53 9.38 24.96
CA SER A 227 12.77 10.18 26.17
C SER A 227 11.55 10.32 27.10
N TYR A 228 10.38 9.78 26.74
CA TYR A 228 9.12 9.94 27.46
C TYR A 228 8.49 8.58 27.81
N GLU A 229 9.13 7.81 28.70
CA GLU A 229 8.79 6.41 28.97
C GLU A 229 7.31 6.17 29.35
N ASP A 230 6.75 7.01 30.24
CA ASP A 230 5.35 6.86 30.65
C ASP A 230 4.38 7.14 29.50
N LEU A 231 4.66 8.15 28.67
CA LEU A 231 3.86 8.48 27.49
C LEU A 231 3.98 7.37 26.45
N ARG A 232 5.19 6.87 26.23
CA ARG A 232 5.48 5.76 25.31
C ARG A 232 4.67 4.50 25.67
N LYS A 233 4.66 4.10 26.96
CA LYS A 233 3.87 2.96 27.43
C LYS A 233 2.37 3.13 27.16
N LYS A 234 1.83 4.34 27.41
CA LYS A 234 0.41 4.63 27.19
C LYS A 234 0.05 4.65 25.71
N VAL A 235 0.87 5.28 24.87
CA VAL A 235 0.69 5.31 23.41
C VAL A 235 0.78 3.90 22.84
N ARG A 236 1.78 3.10 23.27
CA ARG A 236 1.94 1.71 22.85
C ARG A 236 0.70 0.88 23.19
N ALA A 237 0.14 1.01 24.41
CA ALA A 237 -1.09 0.35 24.79
C ALA A 237 -2.29 0.78 23.90
N ALA A 238 -2.42 2.10 23.65
CA ALA A 238 -3.49 2.64 22.82
C ALA A 238 -3.41 2.19 21.34
N MET A 239 -2.20 2.02 20.82
CA MET A 239 -1.95 1.56 19.44
C MET A 239 -1.96 0.02 19.31
N GLY A 240 -2.39 -0.70 20.32
CA GLY A 240 -2.46 -2.17 20.28
C GLY A 240 -1.19 -2.88 20.75
N GLY A 241 -0.34 -2.20 21.52
CA GLY A 241 0.93 -2.77 22.02
C GLY A 241 0.80 -3.89 23.03
N GLU A 242 -0.30 -3.96 23.78
CA GLU A 242 -0.69 -5.17 24.54
C GLU A 242 -1.21 -6.27 23.60
N VAL A 243 -1.66 -5.88 22.42
CA VAL A 243 -2.13 -6.76 21.37
C VAL A 243 -0.97 -7.40 20.59
N LEU A 244 0.24 -6.84 20.59
CA LEU A 244 1.39 -7.54 19.98
C LEU A 244 1.78 -8.79 20.78
N GLU A 245 1.53 -8.84 22.10
CA GLU A 245 1.65 -10.07 22.89
C GLU A 245 0.47 -11.02 22.63
N LEU A 246 -0.70 -10.47 22.29
CA LEU A 246 -1.93 -11.21 21.94
C LEU A 246 -2.11 -11.35 20.41
N LEU A 247 -1.29 -10.69 19.57
CA LEU A 247 -1.39 -10.74 18.10
C LEU A 247 -1.17 -12.17 17.58
N GLY A 248 -0.32 -12.95 18.23
CA GLY A 248 -0.21 -14.38 17.92
C GLY A 248 -1.54 -15.11 18.08
N GLU A 249 -2.23 -14.91 19.19
CA GLU A 249 -3.52 -15.55 19.47
C GLU A 249 -4.67 -14.94 18.63
N ARG A 250 -4.61 -13.64 18.36
CA ARG A 250 -5.64 -12.93 17.56
C ARG A 250 -5.46 -13.17 16.07
N SER A 251 -4.22 -13.22 15.58
CA SER A 251 -3.87 -13.60 14.20
C SER A 251 -4.36 -15.03 13.93
N GLU A 252 -4.06 -15.98 14.80
CA GLU A 252 -4.58 -17.35 14.70
C GLU A 252 -6.11 -17.40 14.70
N ARG A 253 -6.78 -16.56 15.50
CA ARG A 253 -8.24 -16.52 15.54
C ARG A 253 -8.82 -15.92 14.27
N LEU A 254 -8.27 -14.79 13.78
CA LEU A 254 -8.71 -14.13 12.55
C LEU A 254 -8.41 -14.96 11.32
N GLN A 255 -7.28 -15.66 11.30
CA GLN A 255 -6.96 -16.62 10.25
C GLN A 255 -7.95 -17.78 10.24
N LYS A 256 -8.28 -18.35 11.41
CA LYS A 256 -9.31 -19.39 11.54
C LYS A 256 -10.70 -18.90 11.11
N GLU A 257 -11.05 -17.64 11.42
CA GLU A 257 -12.32 -17.05 11.01
C GLU A 257 -12.34 -16.76 9.49
N ALA A 258 -11.22 -16.37 8.89
CA ALA A 258 -11.09 -16.19 7.44
C ALA A 258 -11.12 -17.53 6.71
N GLU A 259 -10.42 -18.55 7.22
CA GLU A 259 -10.46 -19.92 6.71
C GLU A 259 -11.88 -20.51 6.81
N ALA A 260 -12.57 -20.31 7.93
CA ALA A 260 -13.95 -20.76 8.11
C ALA A 260 -14.91 -20.11 7.10
N ARG A 261 -14.78 -18.79 6.88
CA ARG A 261 -15.58 -18.06 5.86
C ARG A 261 -15.22 -18.49 4.43
N GLY A 262 -13.94 -18.75 4.16
CA GLY A 262 -13.49 -19.29 2.89
C GLY A 262 -14.03 -20.71 2.64
N LEU A 263 -14.01 -21.56 3.67
CA LEU A 263 -14.56 -22.90 3.62
C LEU A 263 -16.07 -22.88 3.39
N GLU A 264 -16.81 -22.03 4.12
CA GLU A 264 -18.27 -21.87 3.98
C GLU A 264 -18.66 -21.46 2.56
N LYS A 265 -17.99 -20.44 1.99
CA LYS A 265 -18.16 -20.02 0.58
C LYS A 265 -17.77 -21.12 -0.39
N GLY A 266 -16.68 -21.84 -0.12
CA GLY A 266 -16.26 -22.96 -0.96
C GLY A 266 -17.26 -24.12 -0.95
N ILE A 267 -17.85 -24.43 0.21
CA ILE A 267 -18.90 -25.43 0.35
C ILE A 267 -20.17 -25.00 -0.41
N GLU A 268 -20.60 -23.74 -0.26
CA GLU A 268 -21.77 -23.21 -0.95
C GLU A 268 -21.60 -23.27 -2.48
N GLN A 269 -20.45 -22.81 -2.99
CA GLN A 269 -20.12 -22.91 -4.41
C GLN A 269 -19.99 -24.36 -4.90
N GLY A 270 -19.39 -25.23 -4.08
CA GLY A 270 -19.27 -26.65 -4.39
C GLY A 270 -20.62 -27.38 -4.44
N ILE A 271 -21.54 -27.03 -3.54
CA ILE A 271 -22.92 -27.56 -3.55
C ILE A 271 -23.64 -27.07 -4.81
N GLU A 272 -23.57 -25.79 -5.13
CA GLU A 272 -24.22 -25.22 -6.32
C GLU A 272 -23.70 -25.87 -7.61
N GLN A 273 -22.39 -25.98 -7.76
CA GLN A 273 -21.76 -26.66 -8.90
C GLN A 273 -22.10 -28.16 -8.94
N GLY A 274 -22.12 -28.84 -7.78
CA GLY A 274 -22.48 -30.25 -7.70
C GLY A 274 -23.92 -30.51 -8.07
N ILE A 275 -24.86 -29.64 -7.68
CA ILE A 275 -26.26 -29.71 -8.07
C ILE A 275 -26.40 -29.51 -9.57
N GLU A 276 -25.69 -28.54 -10.16
CA GLU A 276 -25.75 -28.25 -11.59
C GLU A 276 -25.17 -29.38 -12.43
N GLN A 277 -23.99 -29.90 -12.06
CA GLN A 277 -23.39 -31.06 -12.71
C GLN A 277 -24.24 -32.34 -12.59
N GLY A 278 -24.78 -32.60 -11.40
CA GLY A 278 -25.67 -33.74 -11.18
C GLY A 278 -26.98 -33.67 -12.00
N ARG A 279 -27.47 -32.45 -12.19
CA ARG A 279 -28.63 -32.19 -13.09
C ARG A 279 -28.30 -32.46 -14.55
N GLU A 280 -27.16 -31.96 -15.03
CA GLU A 280 -26.73 -32.19 -16.40
C GLU A 280 -26.52 -33.70 -16.69
N GLN A 281 -25.81 -34.40 -15.78
CA GLN A 281 -25.62 -35.85 -15.90
C GLN A 281 -26.95 -36.63 -15.87
N GLY A 282 -27.86 -36.28 -14.97
CA GLY A 282 -29.16 -36.89 -14.90
C GLY A 282 -30.03 -36.71 -16.16
N ILE A 283 -29.94 -35.53 -16.80
CA ILE A 283 -30.61 -35.27 -18.09
C ILE A 283 -29.97 -36.08 -19.20
N GLU A 284 -28.66 -36.19 -19.24
CA GLU A 284 -27.93 -36.98 -20.23
C GLU A 284 -28.21 -38.48 -20.10
N GLU A 285 -28.19 -39.01 -18.85
CA GLU A 285 -28.54 -40.40 -18.59
C GLU A 285 -29.98 -40.73 -18.95
N LEU A 286 -30.93 -39.84 -18.63
CA LEU A 286 -32.32 -39.98 -19.01
C LEU A 286 -32.50 -39.98 -20.55
N ALA A 287 -31.81 -39.07 -21.25
CA ALA A 287 -31.81 -39.01 -22.71
C ALA A 287 -31.28 -40.31 -23.33
N ALA A 288 -30.16 -40.84 -22.79
CA ALA A 288 -29.58 -42.10 -23.24
C ALA A 288 -30.54 -43.32 -23.00
N GLN A 289 -31.22 -43.36 -21.87
CA GLN A 289 -32.20 -44.42 -21.57
C GLN A 289 -33.39 -44.36 -22.52
N LEU A 290 -33.93 -43.17 -22.86
CA LEU A 290 -35.03 -43.00 -23.79
C LEU A 290 -34.61 -43.38 -25.22
N GLU A 291 -33.39 -43.08 -25.64
CA GLU A 291 -32.84 -43.53 -26.93
C GLU A 291 -32.71 -45.06 -27.00
N ALA A 292 -32.26 -45.71 -25.91
CA ALA A 292 -32.16 -47.15 -25.81
C ALA A 292 -33.52 -47.87 -25.84
N GLN A 293 -34.58 -47.19 -25.39
CA GLN A 293 -35.98 -47.67 -25.50
C GLN A 293 -36.62 -47.43 -26.87
N GLY A 294 -35.87 -46.90 -27.85
CA GLY A 294 -36.33 -46.69 -29.23
C GLY A 294 -37.15 -45.41 -29.45
N MET A 295 -37.07 -44.44 -28.54
CA MET A 295 -37.72 -43.17 -28.72
C MET A 295 -36.99 -42.32 -29.78
N ASP A 296 -37.75 -41.60 -30.58
CA ASP A 296 -37.22 -40.77 -31.65
C ASP A 296 -36.36 -39.62 -31.09
N ARG A 297 -35.20 -39.36 -31.72
CA ARG A 297 -34.22 -38.34 -31.30
C ARG A 297 -34.83 -36.92 -31.23
N GLU A 298 -35.78 -36.60 -32.11
CA GLU A 298 -36.42 -35.28 -32.09
C GLU A 298 -37.36 -35.13 -30.89
N ALA A 299 -38.05 -36.22 -30.48
CA ALA A 299 -38.87 -36.25 -29.28
C ALA A 299 -38.03 -36.15 -27.99
N ILE A 300 -36.87 -36.82 -27.92
CA ILE A 300 -35.89 -36.73 -26.83
C ILE A 300 -35.36 -35.31 -26.72
N GLY A 301 -34.96 -34.68 -27.82
CA GLY A 301 -34.48 -33.28 -27.83
C GLY A 301 -35.54 -32.27 -27.32
N LYS A 302 -36.80 -32.44 -27.66
CA LYS A 302 -37.92 -31.63 -27.15
C LYS A 302 -38.12 -31.84 -25.64
N ALA A 303 -38.04 -33.07 -25.16
CA ALA A 303 -38.17 -33.40 -23.74
C ALA A 303 -37.03 -32.82 -22.91
N VAL A 304 -35.77 -32.93 -23.36
CA VAL A 304 -34.58 -32.36 -22.71
C VAL A 304 -34.69 -30.84 -22.67
N LYS A 305 -35.10 -30.19 -23.75
CA LYS A 305 -35.28 -28.73 -23.79
C LYS A 305 -36.36 -28.28 -22.82
N ALA A 306 -37.52 -28.97 -22.79
CA ALA A 306 -38.59 -28.67 -21.85
C ALA A 306 -38.18 -28.89 -20.36
N ALA A 307 -37.34 -29.90 -20.07
CA ALA A 307 -36.78 -30.13 -18.75
C ALA A 307 -35.85 -28.98 -18.32
N LYS A 308 -34.99 -28.51 -19.23
CA LYS A 308 -34.10 -27.35 -18.95
C LYS A 308 -34.87 -26.05 -18.74
N GLU A 309 -35.93 -25.80 -19.51
CA GLU A 309 -36.77 -24.59 -19.39
C GLU A 309 -37.66 -24.56 -18.14
N ARG A 310 -38.11 -25.72 -17.64
CA ARG A 310 -38.85 -25.81 -16.37
C ARG A 310 -38.03 -25.57 -15.13
N GLN A 311 -36.74 -25.69 -15.23
CA GLN A 311 -35.78 -25.54 -14.13
C GLN A 311 -35.17 -24.14 -14.07
N ALA A 312 -35.32 -23.33 -15.12
CA ALA A 312 -34.90 -21.93 -15.18
C ALA A 312 -35.94 -20.94 -14.61
N LYS A 313 -37.09 -21.47 -14.15
CA LYS A 313 -38.15 -20.72 -13.45
C LYS A 313 -38.23 -21.10 -11.98
#